data_3be8f49950cc45b67b194eb63fd8b738
#
_entry.id   3be8f49950cc45b67b194eb63fd8b738
#
_cell.length_a   1.000
_cell.length_b   1.000
_cell.length_c   1.000
_cell.angle_alpha   90.00
_cell.angle_beta   90.00
_cell.angle_gamma   90.00
#
_symmetry.space_group_name_H-M   'P 1'
#
loop_
_entity.id
_entity.type
_entity.pdbx_description
1 polymer ?
#
loop_
_entity_poly.entity_id
_entity_poly.type
_entity_poly.pdbx_seq_one_letter_code
_entity_poly.pdbx_strand_id
1 'polypeptide(L)'
;MSTSVPSALRIEGLGLQIGGATILKDVELDVAAGSLVGVIGPNGAGKTTLFNVVSGLMKPTSGRVLMNGDDITSASVPARARAGLGRTFQTSSLFPRLSVLENVRLAAQVSLGGDYSLLRFPRRSDAATRLALTKLEAVGLTHKLETAAGDISHGDKRKLEIAVLLVTKASIVLLDEPMAGVGSGDVAGLVENIRDMQRESGCTVLMVEHHIDVLMGLVEKVAVMYFGTIIAYDTPQNIMNDPLVQSAYLGTAAA
;
A
#
# COMPACT_ATOMS: atom_id res chain seq x y z
N MET A 1 31.28 9.80 -6.53
CA MET A 1 30.45 8.72 -7.11
C MET A 1 29.08 8.84 -6.44
N SER A 2 28.07 9.33 -7.16
CA SER A 2 26.71 9.41 -6.65
C SER A 2 26.17 7.98 -6.61
N THR A 3 26.04 7.39 -5.43
CA THR A 3 25.37 6.12 -5.25
C THR A 3 23.88 6.35 -5.48
N SER A 4 23.41 6.09 -6.70
CA SER A 4 21.97 6.10 -6.97
C SER A 4 21.30 5.07 -6.06
N VAL A 5 20.30 5.49 -5.27
CA VAL A 5 19.49 4.57 -4.48
C VAL A 5 18.85 3.56 -5.45
N PRO A 6 18.92 2.24 -5.18
CA PRO A 6 18.35 1.26 -6.08
C PRO A 6 16.84 1.43 -6.21
N SER A 7 16.31 1.13 -7.39
CA SER A 7 14.87 1.13 -7.64
C SER A 7 14.21 -0.07 -6.97
N ALA A 8 13.19 0.16 -6.12
CA ALA A 8 12.38 -0.92 -5.56
C ALA A 8 11.25 -1.32 -6.51
N LEU A 9 10.57 -0.34 -7.10
CA LEU A 9 9.51 -0.57 -8.08
C LEU A 9 9.76 0.30 -9.30
N ARG A 10 9.80 -0.32 -10.49
CA ARG A 10 9.88 0.39 -11.75
C ARG A 10 8.74 -0.04 -12.66
N ILE A 11 8.09 0.93 -13.26
CA ILE A 11 7.01 0.76 -14.21
C ILE A 11 7.49 1.38 -15.52
N GLU A 12 7.47 0.60 -16.60
CA GLU A 12 8.00 0.98 -17.91
C GLU A 12 6.95 0.81 -19.00
N GLY A 13 6.53 1.90 -19.62
CA GLY A 13 5.60 1.92 -20.76
C GLY A 13 4.26 1.25 -20.48
N LEU A 14 3.78 1.30 -19.22
CA LEU A 14 2.63 0.51 -18.79
C LEU A 14 1.34 1.03 -19.40
N GLY A 15 0.65 0.18 -20.18
CA GLY A 15 -0.64 0.45 -20.78
C GLY A 15 -1.69 -0.59 -20.37
N LEU A 16 -2.94 -0.13 -20.26
CA LEU A 16 -4.09 -1.00 -20.04
C LEU A 16 -5.30 -0.51 -20.84
N GLN A 17 -5.89 -1.42 -21.61
CA GLN A 17 -7.15 -1.21 -22.32
C GLN A 17 -8.22 -2.17 -21.83
N ILE A 18 -9.42 -1.68 -21.61
CA ILE A 18 -10.59 -2.47 -21.19
C ILE A 18 -11.78 -2.09 -22.10
N GLY A 19 -12.35 -3.06 -22.81
CA GLY A 19 -13.51 -2.84 -23.67
C GLY A 19 -13.31 -1.74 -24.72
N GLY A 20 -12.07 -1.56 -25.22
CA GLY A 20 -11.72 -0.49 -26.17
C GLY A 20 -11.37 0.86 -25.53
N ALA A 21 -11.63 1.06 -24.25
CA ALA A 21 -11.22 2.26 -23.53
C ALA A 21 -9.77 2.12 -23.02
N THR A 22 -8.93 3.14 -23.23
CA THR A 22 -7.58 3.21 -22.66
C THR A 22 -7.67 3.76 -21.24
N ILE A 23 -7.30 2.93 -20.26
CA ILE A 23 -7.34 3.27 -18.82
C ILE A 23 -5.97 3.74 -18.34
N LEU A 24 -4.90 3.06 -18.79
CA LEU A 24 -3.51 3.46 -18.54
C LEU A 24 -2.81 3.62 -19.89
N LYS A 25 -2.00 4.67 -20.01
CA LYS A 25 -1.33 5.01 -21.25
C LYS A 25 0.10 5.40 -20.95
N ASP A 26 1.04 4.56 -21.38
CA ASP A 26 2.48 4.82 -21.32
C ASP A 26 2.95 5.34 -19.94
N VAL A 27 2.54 4.61 -18.88
CA VAL A 27 2.88 5.01 -17.51
C VAL A 27 4.32 4.66 -17.22
N GLU A 28 5.10 5.68 -16.84
CA GLU A 28 6.50 5.58 -16.39
C GLU A 28 6.58 5.98 -14.92
N LEU A 29 7.19 5.14 -14.07
CA LEU A 29 7.43 5.45 -12.67
C LEU A 29 8.64 4.69 -12.16
N ASP A 30 9.55 5.38 -11.50
CA ASP A 30 10.71 4.77 -10.83
C ASP A 30 10.71 5.17 -9.35
N VAL A 31 10.48 4.19 -8.48
CA VAL A 31 10.35 4.38 -7.03
C VAL A 31 11.59 3.84 -6.34
N ALA A 32 12.31 4.73 -5.67
CA ALA A 32 13.52 4.38 -4.93
C ALA A 32 13.20 3.45 -3.73
N ALA A 33 14.14 2.57 -3.43
CA ALA A 33 14.01 1.68 -2.27
C ALA A 33 13.94 2.46 -0.96
N GLY A 34 13.04 2.05 -0.07
CA GLY A 34 12.84 2.66 1.24
C GLY A 34 12.11 4.00 1.20
N SER A 35 11.65 4.49 0.05
CA SER A 35 10.92 5.76 -0.04
C SER A 35 9.42 5.60 0.26
N LEU A 36 8.79 6.70 0.67
CA LEU A 36 7.35 6.82 0.84
C LEU A 36 6.81 7.76 -0.26
N VAL A 37 6.02 7.21 -1.18
CA VAL A 37 5.54 7.91 -2.39
C VAL A 37 4.02 7.98 -2.40
N GLY A 38 3.50 9.19 -2.63
CA GLY A 38 2.08 9.43 -2.86
C GLY A 38 1.71 9.30 -4.35
N VAL A 39 0.53 8.78 -4.61
CA VAL A 39 -0.08 8.79 -5.96
C VAL A 39 -1.38 9.56 -5.88
N ILE A 40 -1.44 10.71 -6.52
CA ILE A 40 -2.62 11.58 -6.53
C ILE A 40 -3.17 11.77 -7.94
N GLY A 41 -4.35 12.35 -8.04
CA GLY A 41 -5.02 12.64 -9.30
C GLY A 41 -6.53 12.66 -9.13
N PRO A 42 -7.28 13.24 -10.06
CA PRO A 42 -8.73 13.29 -10.01
C PRO A 42 -9.36 11.88 -10.05
N ASN A 43 -10.67 11.82 -9.77
CA ASN A 43 -11.42 10.58 -9.92
C ASN A 43 -11.38 10.11 -11.37
N GLY A 44 -11.15 8.82 -11.58
CA GLY A 44 -10.99 8.26 -12.93
C GLY A 44 -9.60 8.44 -13.55
N ALA A 45 -8.62 9.05 -12.85
CA ALA A 45 -7.25 9.21 -13.37
C ALA A 45 -6.50 7.89 -13.58
N GLY A 46 -6.98 6.75 -13.04
CA GLY A 46 -6.34 5.45 -13.19
C GLY A 46 -5.56 4.95 -11.98
N LYS A 47 -5.59 5.66 -10.83
CA LYS A 47 -4.80 5.34 -9.63
C LYS A 47 -5.03 3.91 -9.11
N THR A 48 -6.28 3.54 -8.82
CA THR A 48 -6.65 2.18 -8.38
C THR A 48 -6.34 1.14 -9.45
N THR A 49 -6.50 1.49 -10.72
CA THR A 49 -6.14 0.61 -11.84
C THR A 49 -4.63 0.35 -11.89
N LEU A 50 -3.80 1.37 -11.70
CA LEU A 50 -2.36 1.22 -11.57
C LEU A 50 -2.00 0.27 -10.42
N PHE A 51 -2.58 0.44 -9.25
CA PHE A 51 -2.39 -0.46 -8.10
C PHE A 51 -2.85 -1.89 -8.39
N ASN A 52 -3.96 -2.06 -9.14
CA ASN A 52 -4.44 -3.37 -9.56
C ASN A 52 -3.45 -4.07 -10.52
N VAL A 53 -2.84 -3.33 -11.42
CA VAL A 53 -1.81 -3.88 -12.33
C VAL A 53 -0.54 -4.21 -11.55
N VAL A 54 -0.04 -3.30 -10.71
CA VAL A 54 1.17 -3.53 -9.89
C VAL A 54 0.99 -4.72 -8.94
N SER A 55 -0.20 -4.92 -8.38
CA SER A 55 -0.48 -6.08 -7.50
C SER A 55 -0.81 -7.38 -8.24
N GLY A 56 -0.98 -7.35 -9.57
CA GLY A 56 -1.28 -8.53 -10.39
C GLY A 56 -2.75 -8.92 -10.44
N LEU A 57 -3.65 -8.09 -9.90
CA LEU A 57 -5.10 -8.26 -10.02
C LEU A 57 -5.59 -8.01 -11.45
N MET A 58 -4.87 -7.19 -12.20
CA MET A 58 -5.12 -6.92 -13.61
C MET A 58 -3.84 -7.11 -14.41
N LYS A 59 -3.94 -7.69 -15.60
CA LYS A 59 -2.82 -7.83 -16.53
C LYS A 59 -2.74 -6.59 -17.42
N PRO A 60 -1.55 -5.97 -17.57
CA PRO A 60 -1.39 -4.85 -18.50
C PRO A 60 -1.52 -5.32 -19.95
N THR A 61 -1.86 -4.42 -20.83
CA THR A 61 -1.92 -4.65 -22.29
C THR A 61 -0.53 -4.47 -22.91
N SER A 62 0.30 -3.59 -22.32
CA SER A 62 1.68 -3.29 -22.74
C SER A 62 2.52 -2.85 -21.55
N GLY A 63 3.83 -2.81 -21.74
CA GLY A 63 4.80 -2.36 -20.74
C GLY A 63 5.15 -3.43 -19.72
N ARG A 64 5.92 -3.02 -18.70
CA ARG A 64 6.46 -3.93 -17.68
C ARG A 64 6.37 -3.33 -16.29
N VAL A 65 6.31 -4.24 -15.30
CA VAL A 65 6.43 -3.93 -13.87
C VAL A 65 7.61 -4.71 -13.32
N LEU A 66 8.61 -4.01 -12.83
CA LEU A 66 9.79 -4.61 -12.20
C LEU A 66 9.79 -4.32 -10.70
N MET A 67 10.12 -5.31 -9.90
CA MET A 67 10.24 -5.24 -8.46
C MET A 67 11.65 -5.67 -8.04
N ASN A 68 12.41 -4.78 -7.42
CA ASN A 68 13.83 -5.00 -7.07
C ASN A 68 14.69 -5.47 -8.26
N GLY A 69 14.33 -5.02 -9.47
CA GLY A 69 15.00 -5.41 -10.72
C GLY A 69 14.41 -6.63 -11.43
N ASP A 70 13.58 -7.42 -10.76
CA ASP A 70 12.93 -8.61 -11.34
C ASP A 70 11.63 -8.24 -12.06
N ASP A 71 11.42 -8.74 -13.27
CA ASP A 71 10.18 -8.56 -14.02
C ASP A 71 9.06 -9.43 -13.43
N ILE A 72 8.07 -8.76 -12.82
CA ILE A 72 6.91 -9.41 -12.21
C ILE A 72 5.63 -9.26 -13.06
N THR A 73 5.72 -8.75 -14.28
CA THR A 73 4.56 -8.38 -15.11
C THR A 73 3.58 -9.53 -15.28
N SER A 74 4.07 -10.74 -15.52
CA SER A 74 3.25 -11.95 -15.68
C SER A 74 3.02 -12.73 -14.38
N ALA A 75 3.66 -12.33 -13.27
CA ALA A 75 3.58 -13.05 -12.01
C ALA A 75 2.17 -12.96 -11.40
N SER A 76 1.68 -14.07 -10.84
CA SER A 76 0.40 -14.12 -10.15
C SER A 76 0.43 -13.35 -8.83
N VAL A 77 -0.75 -12.93 -8.30
CA VAL A 77 -0.86 -12.25 -7.00
C VAL A 77 -0.12 -13.00 -5.88
N PRO A 78 -0.28 -14.34 -5.71
CA PRO A 78 0.47 -15.07 -4.69
C PRO A 78 1.99 -15.08 -4.93
N ALA A 79 2.43 -15.07 -6.19
CA ALA A 79 3.87 -15.00 -6.50
C ALA A 79 4.45 -13.63 -6.13
N ARG A 80 3.75 -12.52 -6.45
CA ARG A 80 4.15 -11.17 -6.05
C ARG A 80 4.16 -11.00 -4.52
N ALA A 81 3.18 -11.55 -3.82
CA ALA A 81 3.15 -11.54 -2.36
C ALA A 81 4.36 -12.27 -1.75
N ARG A 82 4.72 -13.47 -2.29
CA ARG A 82 5.94 -14.19 -1.86
C ARG A 82 7.23 -13.46 -2.21
N ALA A 83 7.24 -12.68 -3.27
CA ALA A 83 8.37 -11.82 -3.63
C ALA A 83 8.48 -10.57 -2.74
N GLY A 84 7.51 -10.33 -1.84
CA GLY A 84 7.54 -9.23 -0.88
C GLY A 84 6.67 -8.03 -1.23
N LEU A 85 5.65 -8.19 -2.08
CA LEU A 85 4.66 -7.15 -2.34
C LEU A 85 3.48 -7.29 -1.38
N GLY A 86 3.31 -6.33 -0.47
CA GLY A 86 2.14 -6.18 0.40
C GLY A 86 1.13 -5.20 -0.19
N ARG A 87 -0.16 -5.41 0.05
CA ARG A 87 -1.20 -4.46 -0.34
C ARG A 87 -2.34 -4.44 0.68
N THR A 88 -2.82 -3.24 1.04
CA THR A 88 -4.17 -3.07 1.61
C THR A 88 -5.19 -2.91 0.48
N PHE A 89 -6.42 -3.31 0.74
CA PHE A 89 -7.52 -3.16 -0.21
C PHE A 89 -8.53 -2.15 0.33
N GLN A 90 -9.27 -1.46 -0.55
CA GLN A 90 -10.39 -0.58 -0.16
C GLN A 90 -11.41 -1.31 0.69
N THR A 91 -11.70 -2.59 0.36
CA THR A 91 -12.47 -3.48 1.21
C THR A 91 -11.51 -4.23 2.12
N SER A 92 -11.71 -4.13 3.44
CA SER A 92 -10.84 -4.76 4.43
C SER A 92 -10.65 -6.25 4.14
N SER A 93 -9.37 -6.66 4.05
CA SER A 93 -8.98 -8.06 3.82
C SER A 93 -8.88 -8.86 5.11
N LEU A 94 -9.41 -8.33 6.20
CA LEU A 94 -9.43 -8.98 7.50
C LEU A 94 -10.47 -10.11 7.55
N PHE A 95 -10.22 -11.10 8.36
CA PHE A 95 -11.18 -12.14 8.69
C PHE A 95 -12.11 -11.61 9.80
N PRO A 96 -13.34 -11.16 9.48
CA PRO A 96 -14.16 -10.39 10.41
C PRO A 96 -14.62 -11.19 11.63
N ARG A 97 -14.71 -12.51 11.51
CA ARG A 97 -15.12 -13.43 12.60
C ARG A 97 -13.96 -13.87 13.49
N LEU A 98 -12.72 -13.64 13.06
CA LEU A 98 -11.54 -13.92 13.88
C LEU A 98 -11.22 -12.73 14.76
N SER A 99 -10.58 -12.98 15.89
CA SER A 99 -10.13 -11.91 16.77
C SER A 99 -9.02 -11.07 16.11
N VAL A 100 -8.77 -9.88 16.65
CA VAL A 100 -7.66 -9.00 16.28
C VAL A 100 -6.33 -9.78 16.32
N LEU A 101 -6.08 -10.53 17.41
CA LEU A 101 -4.88 -11.34 17.55
C LEU A 101 -4.78 -12.42 16.47
N GLU A 102 -5.85 -13.16 16.21
CA GLU A 102 -5.83 -14.25 15.23
C GLU A 102 -5.60 -13.79 13.81
N ASN A 103 -6.10 -12.61 13.41
CA ASN A 103 -5.82 -12.02 12.10
C ASN A 103 -4.32 -11.83 11.88
N VAL A 104 -3.62 -11.23 12.85
CA VAL A 104 -2.18 -10.99 12.74
C VAL A 104 -1.37 -12.27 12.92
N ARG A 105 -1.82 -13.17 13.82
CA ARG A 105 -1.16 -14.46 14.05
C ARG A 105 -1.13 -15.33 12.80
N LEU A 106 -2.24 -15.39 12.05
CA LEU A 106 -2.29 -16.14 10.78
C LEU A 106 -1.28 -15.60 9.77
N ALA A 107 -1.21 -14.29 9.60
CA ALA A 107 -0.23 -13.66 8.72
C ALA A 107 1.22 -13.92 9.19
N ALA A 108 1.47 -13.85 10.50
CA ALA A 108 2.76 -14.16 11.09
C ALA A 108 3.15 -15.64 10.87
N GLN A 109 2.21 -16.57 10.97
CA GLN A 109 2.44 -17.98 10.71
C GLN A 109 2.90 -18.24 9.27
N VAL A 110 2.25 -17.60 8.30
CA VAL A 110 2.66 -17.66 6.88
C VAL A 110 4.07 -17.07 6.69
N SER A 111 4.34 -15.91 7.28
CA SER A 111 5.64 -15.24 7.18
C SER A 111 6.80 -16.04 7.78
N LEU A 112 6.54 -16.82 8.81
CA LEU A 112 7.54 -17.68 9.46
C LEU A 112 7.75 -19.03 8.73
N GLY A 113 7.13 -19.25 7.57
CA GLY A 113 7.26 -20.50 6.81
C GLY A 113 6.60 -21.69 7.50
N GLY A 114 5.67 -21.44 8.42
CA GLY A 114 4.93 -22.49 9.12
C GLY A 114 4.09 -23.28 8.15
N ASP A 115 4.25 -24.61 8.14
CA ASP A 115 3.35 -25.51 7.44
C ASP A 115 1.92 -25.21 7.86
N TYR A 116 0.98 -25.31 6.91
CA TYR A 116 -0.46 -25.15 7.11
C TYR A 116 -1.06 -26.26 8.00
N SER A 117 -0.43 -26.52 9.14
CA SER A 117 -0.95 -27.44 10.13
C SER A 117 -2.14 -26.79 10.83
N LEU A 118 -3.29 -26.87 10.19
CA LEU A 118 -4.60 -26.51 10.76
C LEU A 118 -4.92 -27.27 12.06
N LEU A 119 -4.10 -28.28 12.42
CA LEU A 119 -4.25 -29.12 13.59
C LEU A 119 -3.47 -28.61 14.81
N ARG A 120 -2.65 -27.58 14.69
CA ARG A 120 -1.96 -26.98 15.85
C ARG A 120 -2.82 -25.87 16.45
N PHE A 121 -3.40 -26.17 17.61
CA PHE A 121 -4.05 -25.13 18.40
C PHE A 121 -3.06 -24.02 18.75
N PRO A 122 -3.43 -22.74 18.56
CA PRO A 122 -2.58 -21.59 18.86
C PRO A 122 -2.20 -21.60 20.36
N ARG A 123 -0.91 -21.51 20.64
CA ARG A 123 -0.41 -21.33 22.01
C ARG A 123 0.14 -19.91 22.13
N ARG A 124 -0.12 -19.23 23.24
CA ARG A 124 0.43 -17.89 23.52
C ARG A 124 1.96 -17.86 23.47
N SER A 125 2.62 -19.00 23.60
CA SER A 125 4.07 -19.14 23.56
C SER A 125 4.66 -19.44 22.19
N ASP A 126 3.86 -19.62 21.14
CA ASP A 126 4.39 -19.86 19.80
C ASP A 126 4.98 -18.59 19.16
N ALA A 127 5.91 -18.77 18.20
CA ALA A 127 6.63 -17.66 17.59
C ALA A 127 5.69 -16.72 16.81
N ALA A 128 4.63 -17.26 16.17
CA ALA A 128 3.67 -16.46 15.42
C ALA A 128 2.83 -15.59 16.36
N THR A 129 2.40 -16.13 17.50
CA THR A 129 1.66 -15.35 18.51
C THR A 129 2.51 -14.25 19.12
N ARG A 130 3.79 -14.53 19.47
CA ARG A 130 4.70 -13.49 19.98
C ARG A 130 4.90 -12.37 18.97
N LEU A 131 5.18 -12.72 17.70
CA LEU A 131 5.34 -11.73 16.63
C LEU A 131 4.07 -10.90 16.44
N ALA A 132 2.89 -11.54 16.44
CA ALA A 132 1.60 -10.85 16.34
C ALA A 132 1.40 -9.86 17.49
N LEU A 133 1.66 -10.26 18.73
CA LEU A 133 1.52 -9.39 19.91
C LEU A 133 2.44 -8.16 19.81
N THR A 134 3.72 -8.35 19.44
CA THR A 134 4.65 -7.23 19.24
C THR A 134 4.14 -6.24 18.18
N LYS A 135 3.58 -6.72 17.06
CA LYS A 135 3.10 -5.82 16.01
C LYS A 135 1.74 -5.17 16.34
N LEU A 136 0.90 -5.85 17.13
CA LEU A 136 -0.33 -5.25 17.67
C LEU A 136 -0.04 -4.18 18.73
N GLU A 137 1.02 -4.35 19.51
CA GLU A 137 1.52 -3.32 20.43
C GLU A 137 2.00 -2.09 19.68
N ALA A 138 2.79 -2.26 18.63
CA ALA A 138 3.29 -1.17 17.80
C ALA A 138 2.17 -0.29 17.19
N VAL A 139 1.01 -0.88 16.85
CA VAL A 139 -0.14 -0.14 16.32
C VAL A 139 -1.18 0.24 17.40
N GLY A 140 -0.92 -0.04 18.68
CA GLY A 140 -1.78 0.34 19.79
C GLY A 140 -3.08 -0.47 19.95
N LEU A 141 -3.10 -1.75 19.49
CA LEU A 141 -4.30 -2.60 19.54
C LEU A 141 -4.29 -3.69 20.63
N THR A 142 -3.38 -3.62 21.60
CA THR A 142 -3.26 -4.62 22.68
C THR A 142 -4.51 -4.72 23.56
N HIS A 143 -5.29 -3.65 23.66
CA HIS A 143 -6.52 -3.61 24.46
C HIS A 143 -7.72 -4.31 23.79
N LYS A 144 -7.58 -4.77 22.53
CA LYS A 144 -8.64 -5.40 21.72
C LYS A 144 -8.30 -6.79 21.19
N LEU A 145 -7.28 -7.46 21.75
CA LEU A 145 -6.75 -8.72 21.22
C LEU A 145 -7.81 -9.79 20.94
N GLU A 146 -8.78 -9.94 21.85
CA GLU A 146 -9.83 -10.96 21.79
C GLU A 146 -11.11 -10.48 21.07
N THR A 147 -11.17 -9.18 20.71
CA THR A 147 -12.32 -8.62 20.00
C THR A 147 -12.34 -9.12 18.56
N ALA A 148 -13.50 -9.49 18.03
CA ALA A 148 -13.64 -9.85 16.63
C ALA A 148 -13.30 -8.67 15.73
N ALA A 149 -12.54 -8.90 14.66
CA ALA A 149 -12.12 -7.83 13.75
C ALA A 149 -13.31 -7.14 13.04
N GLY A 150 -14.46 -7.81 12.96
CA GLY A 150 -15.70 -7.22 12.46
C GLY A 150 -16.25 -6.11 13.35
N ASP A 151 -16.02 -6.20 14.67
CA ASP A 151 -16.65 -5.38 15.70
C ASP A 151 -15.80 -4.17 16.13
N ILE A 152 -14.57 -4.03 15.64
CA ILE A 152 -13.72 -2.87 15.93
C ILE A 152 -14.04 -1.68 15.00
N SER A 153 -13.63 -0.47 15.39
CA SER A 153 -13.82 0.75 14.60
C SER A 153 -13.09 0.69 13.25
N HIS A 154 -13.47 1.56 12.30
CA HIS A 154 -12.76 1.66 11.01
C HIS A 154 -11.29 2.04 11.20
N GLY A 155 -10.97 2.97 12.11
CA GLY A 155 -9.58 3.32 12.44
C GLY A 155 -8.79 2.14 12.97
N ASP A 156 -9.37 1.35 13.88
CA ASP A 156 -8.71 0.15 14.40
C ASP A 156 -8.56 -0.95 13.34
N LYS A 157 -9.52 -1.07 12.39
CA LYS A 157 -9.36 -1.97 11.23
C LYS A 157 -8.15 -1.58 10.38
N ARG A 158 -7.93 -0.28 10.15
CA ARG A 158 -6.75 0.21 9.42
C ARG A 158 -5.44 -0.06 10.19
N LYS A 159 -5.42 0.16 11.50
CA LYS A 159 -4.29 -0.22 12.35
C LYS A 159 -4.02 -1.72 12.30
N LEU A 160 -5.07 -2.54 12.31
CA LEU A 160 -4.94 -3.99 12.21
C LEU A 160 -4.38 -4.44 10.85
N GLU A 161 -4.78 -3.81 9.74
CA GLU A 161 -4.22 -4.04 8.40
C GLU A 161 -2.72 -3.71 8.36
N ILE A 162 -2.30 -2.61 8.99
CA ILE A 162 -0.88 -2.26 9.13
C ILE A 162 -0.13 -3.33 9.94
N ALA A 163 -0.69 -3.81 11.05
CA ALA A 163 -0.09 -4.88 11.83
C ALA A 163 0.09 -6.18 11.02
N VAL A 164 -0.89 -6.52 10.18
CA VAL A 164 -0.80 -7.64 9.23
C VAL A 164 0.34 -7.42 8.23
N LEU A 165 0.49 -6.22 7.66
CA LEU A 165 1.60 -5.90 6.77
C LEU A 165 2.96 -5.99 7.47
N LEU A 166 3.07 -5.49 8.69
CA LEU A 166 4.31 -5.55 9.48
C LEU A 166 4.82 -6.97 9.73
N VAL A 167 3.95 -7.96 9.89
CA VAL A 167 4.36 -9.36 10.08
C VAL A 167 4.73 -10.05 8.77
N THR A 168 4.25 -9.58 7.61
CA THR A 168 4.57 -10.17 6.30
C THR A 168 5.95 -9.82 5.80
N LYS A 169 6.64 -8.84 6.41
CA LYS A 169 7.97 -8.35 6.00
C LYS A 169 8.01 -7.95 4.51
N ALA A 170 6.94 -7.34 4.03
CA ALA A 170 6.87 -6.86 2.66
C ALA A 170 7.97 -5.81 2.40
N SER A 171 8.70 -5.94 1.29
CA SER A 171 9.68 -4.94 0.85
C SER A 171 9.04 -3.76 0.13
N ILE A 172 7.88 -3.98 -0.47
CA ILE A 172 7.05 -2.94 -1.09
C ILE A 172 5.63 -3.07 -0.58
N VAL A 173 5.02 -1.96 -0.17
CA VAL A 173 3.67 -1.88 0.37
C VAL A 173 2.83 -0.91 -0.45
N LEU A 174 1.68 -1.37 -0.93
CA LEU A 174 0.68 -0.54 -1.60
C LEU A 174 -0.46 -0.25 -0.63
N LEU A 175 -0.67 1.02 -0.29
CA LEU A 175 -1.76 1.49 0.56
C LEU A 175 -2.81 2.21 -0.30
N ASP A 176 -3.99 1.64 -0.39
CA ASP A 176 -5.10 2.16 -1.21
C ASP A 176 -6.12 2.84 -0.30
N GLU A 177 -6.08 4.18 -0.23
CA GLU A 177 -6.92 5.04 0.61
C GLU A 177 -6.95 4.60 2.09
N PRO A 178 -5.80 4.49 2.76
CA PRO A 178 -5.76 3.98 4.12
C PRO A 178 -6.51 4.85 5.13
N MET A 179 -6.77 6.13 4.83
CA MET A 179 -7.49 7.04 5.71
C MET A 179 -9.00 7.07 5.45
N ALA A 180 -9.48 6.34 4.42
CA ALA A 180 -10.91 6.31 4.11
C ALA A 180 -11.73 5.72 5.27
N GLY A 181 -12.74 6.49 5.73
CA GLY A 181 -13.61 6.09 6.84
C GLY A 181 -12.99 6.18 8.24
N VAL A 182 -11.77 6.71 8.35
CA VAL A 182 -11.10 6.96 9.64
C VAL A 182 -11.59 8.31 10.19
N GLY A 183 -11.96 8.35 11.47
CA GLY A 183 -12.35 9.60 12.13
C GLY A 183 -11.17 10.57 12.21
N SER A 184 -11.45 11.88 12.11
CA SER A 184 -10.41 12.93 12.10
C SER A 184 -9.45 12.86 13.29
N GLY A 185 -9.91 12.42 14.45
CA GLY A 185 -9.08 12.23 15.64
C GLY A 185 -8.09 11.06 15.54
N ASP A 186 -8.36 10.08 14.68
CA ASP A 186 -7.53 8.87 14.53
C ASP A 186 -6.53 8.98 13.37
N VAL A 187 -6.70 9.96 12.46
CA VAL A 187 -5.86 10.11 11.26
C VAL A 187 -4.40 10.32 11.64
N ALA A 188 -4.12 11.19 12.61
CA ALA A 188 -2.75 11.46 13.04
C ALA A 188 -2.03 10.20 13.54
N GLY A 189 -2.71 9.40 14.37
CA GLY A 189 -2.17 8.13 14.84
C GLY A 189 -1.93 7.11 13.72
N LEU A 190 -2.80 7.08 12.71
CA LEU A 190 -2.62 6.20 11.55
C LEU A 190 -1.42 6.64 10.70
N VAL A 191 -1.24 7.95 10.49
CA VAL A 191 -0.09 8.52 9.80
C VAL A 191 1.22 8.11 10.48
N GLU A 192 1.29 8.23 11.82
CA GLU A 192 2.47 7.79 12.58
C GLU A 192 2.70 6.28 12.43
N ASN A 193 1.66 5.45 12.50
CA ASN A 193 1.80 4.01 12.29
C ASN A 193 2.35 3.67 10.90
N ILE A 194 1.95 4.39 9.84
CA ILE A 194 2.48 4.21 8.47
C ILE A 194 3.96 4.63 8.42
N ARG A 195 4.30 5.77 9.03
CA ARG A 195 5.67 6.28 9.09
C ARG A 195 6.59 5.34 9.87
N ASP A 196 6.13 4.83 11.00
CA ASP A 196 6.88 3.89 11.83
C ASP A 196 7.04 2.55 11.11
N MET A 197 5.99 2.05 10.44
CA MET A 197 6.07 0.86 9.60
C MET A 197 7.18 1.00 8.56
N GLN A 198 7.19 2.09 7.80
CA GLN A 198 8.20 2.35 6.77
C GLN A 198 9.60 2.44 7.38
N ARG A 199 9.76 3.21 8.48
CA ARG A 199 11.04 3.43 9.15
C ARG A 199 11.61 2.15 9.77
N GLU A 200 10.79 1.36 10.48
CA GLU A 200 11.24 0.14 11.15
C GLU A 200 11.55 -1.00 10.19
N SER A 201 10.74 -1.17 9.15
CA SER A 201 10.92 -2.27 8.19
C SER A 201 11.84 -1.91 7.02
N GLY A 202 12.10 -0.62 6.77
CA GLY A 202 12.82 -0.14 5.58
C GLY A 202 12.05 -0.39 4.27
N CYS A 203 10.75 -0.70 4.34
CA CYS A 203 9.95 -0.98 3.16
C CYS A 203 9.72 0.27 2.32
N THR A 204 9.50 0.07 1.03
CA THR A 204 9.04 1.10 0.11
C THR A 204 7.52 1.17 0.17
N VAL A 205 6.95 2.35 0.31
CA VAL A 205 5.50 2.53 0.41
C VAL A 205 5.00 3.38 -0.76
N LEU A 206 4.02 2.86 -1.51
CA LEU A 206 3.20 3.67 -2.41
C LEU A 206 1.81 3.81 -1.81
N MET A 207 1.30 5.03 -1.77
CA MET A 207 0.00 5.32 -1.17
C MET A 207 -0.86 6.18 -2.09
N VAL A 208 -2.09 5.72 -2.36
CA VAL A 208 -3.15 6.56 -2.96
C VAL A 208 -3.95 7.17 -1.83
N GLU A 209 -4.16 8.49 -1.87
CA GLU A 209 -4.99 9.20 -0.90
C GLU A 209 -5.72 10.38 -1.54
N HIS A 210 -6.88 10.71 -0.95
CA HIS A 210 -7.67 11.89 -1.29
C HIS A 210 -7.46 13.05 -0.31
N HIS A 211 -6.94 12.77 0.88
CA HIS A 211 -6.58 13.78 1.87
C HIS A 211 -5.20 14.36 1.53
N ILE A 212 -5.19 15.28 0.56
CA ILE A 212 -3.95 15.82 -0.03
C ILE A 212 -3.02 16.41 1.03
N ASP A 213 -3.55 17.21 1.97
CA ASP A 213 -2.74 17.87 3.01
C ASP A 213 -2.00 16.84 3.89
N VAL A 214 -2.70 15.75 4.27
CA VAL A 214 -2.12 14.66 5.06
C VAL A 214 -1.05 13.94 4.26
N LEU A 215 -1.35 13.61 2.99
CA LEU A 215 -0.40 12.94 2.10
C LEU A 215 0.87 13.77 1.92
N MET A 216 0.74 15.05 1.58
CA MET A 216 1.87 15.97 1.33
C MET A 216 2.79 16.10 2.56
N GLY A 217 2.24 15.99 3.77
CA GLY A 217 3.02 15.99 5.02
C GLY A 217 3.71 14.66 5.34
N LEU A 218 3.33 13.57 4.64
CA LEU A 218 3.82 12.23 4.93
C LEU A 218 4.87 11.74 3.93
N VAL A 219 4.70 12.06 2.64
CA VAL A 219 5.47 11.44 1.55
C VAL A 219 6.70 12.26 1.15
N GLU A 220 7.72 11.58 0.61
CA GLU A 220 8.94 12.19 0.07
C GLU A 220 8.78 12.66 -1.37
N LYS A 221 7.97 11.91 -2.14
CA LYS A 221 7.65 12.23 -3.53
C LYS A 221 6.18 11.97 -3.82
N VAL A 222 5.68 12.65 -4.86
CA VAL A 222 4.30 12.52 -5.32
C VAL A 222 4.30 12.28 -6.83
N ALA A 223 3.63 11.21 -7.26
CA ALA A 223 3.27 10.97 -8.66
C ALA A 223 1.86 11.49 -8.91
N VAL A 224 1.70 12.36 -9.90
CA VAL A 224 0.41 12.93 -10.29
C VAL A 224 -0.11 12.21 -11.51
N MET A 225 -1.24 11.52 -11.35
CA MET A 225 -1.91 10.84 -12.45
C MET A 225 -3.04 11.69 -13.03
N TYR A 226 -3.10 11.74 -14.36
CA TYR A 226 -4.15 12.44 -15.11
C TYR A 226 -4.47 11.67 -16.39
N PHE A 227 -5.74 11.31 -16.60
CA PHE A 227 -6.20 10.51 -17.76
C PHE A 227 -5.30 9.30 -18.09
N GLY A 228 -4.93 8.53 -17.09
CA GLY A 228 -4.18 7.29 -17.27
C GLY A 228 -2.67 7.44 -17.49
N THR A 229 -2.13 8.65 -17.39
CA THR A 229 -0.69 8.94 -17.48
C THR A 229 -0.16 9.53 -16.18
N ILE A 230 1.14 9.45 -15.93
CA ILE A 230 1.82 10.26 -14.90
C ILE A 230 2.31 11.53 -15.58
N ILE A 231 1.79 12.68 -15.13
CA ILE A 231 2.12 14.01 -15.69
C ILE A 231 3.22 14.72 -14.91
N ALA A 232 3.46 14.34 -13.65
CA ALA A 232 4.53 14.88 -12.81
C ALA A 232 4.93 13.84 -11.75
N TYR A 233 6.24 13.83 -11.37
CA TYR A 233 6.77 13.01 -10.28
C TYR A 233 7.91 13.76 -9.59
N ASP A 234 7.64 14.37 -8.45
CA ASP A 234 8.60 15.20 -7.72
C ASP A 234 8.26 15.30 -6.23
N THR A 235 9.00 16.12 -5.48
CA THR A 235 8.71 16.45 -4.09
C THR A 235 7.33 17.11 -3.95
N PRO A 236 6.66 16.97 -2.79
CA PRO A 236 5.37 17.62 -2.54
C PRO A 236 5.38 19.13 -2.85
N GLN A 237 6.46 19.82 -2.48
CA GLN A 237 6.58 21.26 -2.69
C GLN A 237 6.64 21.64 -4.17
N ASN A 238 7.37 20.87 -4.99
CA ASN A 238 7.46 21.10 -6.42
C ASN A 238 6.11 20.81 -7.11
N ILE A 239 5.44 19.72 -6.71
CA ILE A 239 4.11 19.34 -7.23
C ILE A 239 3.07 20.42 -6.94
N MET A 240 3.05 21.00 -5.75
CA MET A 240 2.10 22.07 -5.40
C MET A 240 2.30 23.34 -6.25
N ASN A 241 3.51 23.60 -6.70
CA ASN A 241 3.87 24.77 -7.50
C ASN A 241 3.88 24.49 -9.02
N ASP A 242 3.62 23.26 -9.46
CA ASP A 242 3.64 22.90 -10.87
C ASP A 242 2.39 23.41 -11.59
N PRO A 243 2.52 24.28 -12.62
CA PRO A 243 1.38 24.84 -13.34
C PRO A 243 0.54 23.78 -14.06
N LEU A 244 1.16 22.68 -14.55
CA LEU A 244 0.47 21.59 -15.22
C LEU A 244 -0.42 20.84 -14.23
N VAL A 245 0.10 20.58 -13.02
CA VAL A 245 -0.65 19.95 -11.93
C VAL A 245 -1.82 20.83 -11.50
N GLN A 246 -1.58 22.12 -11.28
CA GLN A 246 -2.63 23.07 -10.91
C GLN A 246 -3.74 23.11 -11.97
N SER A 247 -3.39 23.16 -13.26
CA SER A 247 -4.38 23.18 -14.35
C SER A 247 -5.19 21.87 -14.41
N ALA A 248 -4.56 20.71 -14.18
CA ALA A 248 -5.22 19.41 -14.16
C ALA A 248 -6.26 19.29 -13.03
N TYR A 249 -5.99 19.91 -11.87
CA TYR A 249 -6.94 19.94 -10.75
C TYR A 249 -8.01 21.02 -10.88
N LEU A 250 -7.66 22.22 -11.35
CA LEU A 250 -8.59 23.34 -11.54
C LEU A 250 -9.53 23.11 -12.74
N GLY A 251 -9.04 22.47 -13.81
CA GLY A 251 -9.86 22.12 -14.98
C GLY A 251 -10.97 21.10 -14.69
N THR A 252 -10.86 20.30 -13.62
CA THR A 252 -11.89 19.35 -13.19
C THR A 252 -12.95 19.97 -12.27
N ALA A 253 -12.72 21.16 -11.72
CA ALA A 253 -13.69 21.88 -10.88
C ALA A 253 -14.74 22.68 -11.68
N ALA A 254 -14.58 22.78 -13.02
CA ALA A 254 -15.41 23.58 -13.92
C ALA A 254 -16.26 22.76 -14.90
N ALA A 255 -16.40 21.43 -14.68
CA ALA A 255 -17.21 20.55 -15.55
C ALA A 255 -18.39 19.91 -14.82
#